data_dfeef825f89560f4afc33a09a8641579
#
_entry.id   dfeef825f89560f4afc33a09a8641579
#
_cell.length_a   1.000
_cell.length_b   1.000
_cell.length_c   1.000
_cell.angle_alpha   90.00
_cell.angle_beta   90.00
_cell.angle_gamma   90.00
#
_symmetry.space_group_name_H-M   'P 1'
#
loop_
_entity.id
_entity.type
_entity.pdbx_description
1 polymer ?
#
loop_
_entity_poly.entity_id
_entity_poly.type
_entity_poly.pdbx_seq_one_letter_code
_entity_poly.pdbx_strand_id
1 'polypeptide(L)'
;MFSHMRFSCCNAVSLFFTVFCAIEIMSQELHKWSHMSKSEVPGWVNTLQDLGISIGRVPHAQHHIAPYDGNYCIVSGLCNETLDKSGFFRWMEHRVYEMNGVQSNAWKLDPELRARTLRGDYGLPE
;
A
#
# COMPACT_ATOMS: atom_id res chain seq x y z
N MET A 1 -35.62 19.19 20.49
CA MET A 1 -34.80 19.25 19.26
C MET A 1 -33.34 18.92 19.51
N PHE A 2 -32.73 19.33 20.62
CA PHE A 2 -31.30 19.05 20.91
C PHE A 2 -30.96 17.60 21.32
N SER A 3 -31.90 16.83 21.85
CA SER A 3 -31.70 15.45 22.32
C SER A 3 -31.47 14.47 21.14
N HIS A 4 -32.19 14.62 20.02
CA HIS A 4 -32.04 13.75 18.85
C HIS A 4 -30.71 13.97 18.11
N MET A 5 -30.19 15.21 18.09
CA MET A 5 -28.91 15.51 17.45
C MET A 5 -27.71 14.89 18.18
N ARG A 6 -27.73 14.85 19.52
CA ARG A 6 -26.66 14.21 20.31
C ARG A 6 -26.64 12.70 20.13
N PHE A 7 -27.80 12.04 20.08
CA PHE A 7 -27.88 10.58 19.86
C PHE A 7 -27.36 10.18 18.46
N SER A 8 -27.68 10.96 17.43
CA SER A 8 -27.22 10.70 16.05
C SER A 8 -25.70 10.87 15.91
N CYS A 9 -25.11 11.87 16.55
CA CYS A 9 -23.67 12.11 16.51
C CYS A 9 -22.89 11.00 17.24
N CYS A 10 -23.34 10.56 18.42
CA CYS A 10 -22.73 9.45 19.15
C CYS A 10 -22.77 8.15 18.33
N ASN A 11 -23.87 7.89 17.64
CA ASN A 11 -24.00 6.69 16.79
C ASN A 11 -23.07 6.74 15.57
N ALA A 12 -22.93 7.90 14.95
CA ALA A 12 -22.02 8.08 13.80
C ALA A 12 -20.55 7.91 14.21
N VAL A 13 -20.15 8.47 15.34
CA VAL A 13 -18.80 8.33 15.89
C VAL A 13 -18.51 6.87 16.27
N SER A 14 -19.45 6.21 16.95
CA SER A 14 -19.32 4.80 17.32
C SER A 14 -19.22 3.91 16.08
N LEU A 15 -20.04 4.14 15.07
CA LEU A 15 -19.99 3.41 13.80
C LEU A 15 -18.64 3.63 13.10
N PHE A 16 -18.16 4.87 13.03
CA PHE A 16 -16.86 5.19 12.45
C PHE A 16 -15.74 4.39 13.14
N PHE A 17 -15.64 4.44 14.47
CA PHE A 17 -14.60 3.70 15.17
C PHE A 17 -14.75 2.20 15.05
N THR A 18 -15.96 1.67 15.03
CA THR A 18 -16.20 0.23 14.83
C THR A 18 -15.70 -0.21 13.46
N VAL A 19 -16.06 0.51 12.39
CA VAL A 19 -15.62 0.21 11.02
C VAL A 19 -14.12 0.41 10.88
N PHE A 20 -13.58 1.50 11.43
CA PHE A 20 -12.14 1.78 11.41
C PHE A 20 -11.34 0.66 12.08
N CYS A 21 -11.70 0.25 13.30
CA CYS A 21 -11.01 -0.84 14.00
C CYS A 21 -11.14 -2.18 13.25
N ALA A 22 -12.30 -2.46 12.66
CA ALA A 22 -12.50 -3.67 11.86
C ALA A 22 -11.59 -3.68 10.62
N ILE A 23 -11.45 -2.55 9.92
CA ILE A 23 -10.57 -2.41 8.76
C ILE A 23 -9.11 -2.56 9.19
N GLU A 24 -8.69 -1.94 10.30
CA GLU A 24 -7.33 -2.05 10.82
C GLU A 24 -6.97 -3.51 11.17
N ILE A 25 -7.84 -4.20 11.88
CA ILE A 25 -7.63 -5.63 12.22
C ILE A 25 -7.55 -6.47 10.95
N MET A 26 -8.47 -6.27 10.01
CA MET A 26 -8.47 -7.02 8.74
C MET A 26 -7.23 -6.72 7.90
N SER A 27 -6.73 -5.49 7.90
CA SER A 27 -5.51 -5.15 7.16
C SER A 27 -4.30 -5.92 7.68
N GLN A 28 -4.17 -6.09 9.00
CA GLN A 28 -3.10 -6.88 9.61
C GLN A 28 -3.23 -8.38 9.28
N GLU A 29 -4.45 -8.92 9.29
CA GLU A 29 -4.67 -10.32 8.92
C GLU A 29 -4.36 -10.56 7.43
N LEU A 30 -4.81 -9.69 6.53
CA LEU A 30 -4.52 -9.79 5.10
C LEU A 30 -3.01 -9.71 4.83
N HIS A 31 -2.32 -8.80 5.51
CA HIS A 31 -0.86 -8.67 5.45
C HIS A 31 -0.18 -9.95 5.96
N LYS A 32 -0.57 -10.47 7.11
CA LYS A 32 -0.03 -11.73 7.66
C LYS A 32 -0.19 -12.88 6.66
N TRP A 33 -1.35 -13.03 6.05
CA TRP A 33 -1.60 -14.09 5.06
C TRP A 33 -0.75 -13.93 3.80
N SER A 34 -0.36 -12.71 3.43
CA SER A 34 0.54 -12.49 2.29
C SER A 34 1.98 -12.97 2.54
N HIS A 35 2.37 -13.15 3.80
CA HIS A 35 3.65 -13.77 4.18
C HIS A 35 3.59 -15.31 4.25
N MET A 36 2.40 -15.90 4.30
CA MET A 36 2.20 -17.33 4.46
C MET A 36 2.18 -18.05 3.11
N SER A 37 2.54 -19.33 3.10
CA SER A 37 2.43 -20.17 1.91
C SER A 37 0.96 -20.54 1.64
N LYS A 38 0.66 -20.94 0.40
CA LYS A 38 -0.72 -21.36 0.02
C LYS A 38 -1.26 -22.53 0.84
N SER A 39 -0.39 -23.36 1.40
CA SER A 39 -0.78 -24.50 2.26
C SER A 39 -1.07 -24.11 3.71
N GLU A 40 -0.58 -22.94 4.15
CA GLU A 40 -0.75 -22.47 5.53
C GLU A 40 -1.97 -21.57 5.70
N VAL A 41 -2.46 -20.96 4.63
CA VAL A 41 -3.64 -20.10 4.68
C VAL A 41 -4.92 -20.91 4.43
N PRO A 42 -6.06 -20.49 5.01
CA PRO A 42 -7.36 -21.10 4.68
C PRO A 42 -7.67 -21.02 3.18
N GLY A 43 -8.33 -22.03 2.62
CA GLY A 43 -8.61 -22.11 1.18
C GLY A 43 -9.35 -20.90 0.61
N TRP A 44 -10.26 -20.29 1.36
CA TRP A 44 -10.97 -19.09 0.93
C TRP A 44 -10.03 -17.87 0.82
N VAL A 45 -8.95 -17.80 1.62
CA VAL A 45 -7.92 -16.75 1.51
C VAL A 45 -7.17 -16.90 0.19
N ASN A 46 -6.81 -18.14 -0.21
CA ASN A 46 -6.20 -18.38 -1.52
C ASN A 46 -7.10 -17.88 -2.65
N THR A 47 -8.41 -18.10 -2.54
CA THR A 47 -9.38 -17.60 -3.53
C THR A 47 -9.37 -16.05 -3.58
N LEU A 48 -9.34 -15.36 -2.44
CA LEU A 48 -9.26 -13.90 -2.41
C LEU A 48 -7.96 -13.38 -3.02
N GLN A 49 -6.83 -14.08 -2.80
CA GLN A 49 -5.53 -13.73 -3.40
C GLN A 49 -5.53 -14.01 -4.91
N ASP A 50 -6.06 -15.12 -5.34
CA ASP A 50 -6.14 -15.48 -6.77
C ASP A 50 -7.10 -14.56 -7.55
N LEU A 51 -8.14 -14.02 -6.90
CA LEU A 51 -9.04 -12.98 -7.46
C LEU A 51 -8.47 -11.55 -7.38
N GLY A 52 -7.31 -11.34 -6.75
CA GLY A 52 -6.72 -10.02 -6.57
C GLY A 52 -7.45 -9.11 -5.56
N ILE A 53 -8.38 -9.65 -4.76
CA ILE A 53 -9.05 -8.90 -3.68
C ILE A 53 -8.11 -8.67 -2.51
N SER A 54 -7.24 -9.64 -2.22
CA SER A 54 -6.15 -9.53 -1.26
C SER A 54 -4.82 -9.73 -1.99
N ILE A 55 -3.78 -9.05 -1.52
CA ILE A 55 -2.46 -9.21 -2.12
C ILE A 55 -1.94 -10.65 -1.91
N GLY A 56 -1.44 -11.26 -2.98
CA GLY A 56 -0.81 -12.57 -2.91
C GLY A 56 0.65 -12.49 -2.42
N ARG A 57 1.21 -13.65 -2.07
CA ARG A 57 2.57 -13.76 -1.55
C ARG A 57 3.64 -13.20 -2.50
N VAL A 58 3.51 -13.45 -3.81
CA VAL A 58 4.54 -13.04 -4.79
C VAL A 58 4.66 -11.52 -4.92
N PRO A 59 3.58 -10.77 -5.23
CA PRO A 59 3.68 -9.31 -5.29
C PRO A 59 4.01 -8.69 -3.93
N HIS A 60 3.59 -9.28 -2.81
CA HIS A 60 3.98 -8.82 -1.50
C HIS A 60 5.47 -9.06 -1.21
N ALA A 61 6.00 -10.22 -1.59
CA ALA A 61 7.44 -10.51 -1.47
C ALA A 61 8.28 -9.54 -2.30
N GLN A 62 7.82 -9.14 -3.50
CA GLN A 62 8.48 -8.12 -4.32
C GLN A 62 8.58 -6.77 -3.62
N HIS A 63 7.58 -6.38 -2.82
CA HIS A 63 7.63 -5.18 -1.99
C HIS A 63 8.79 -5.21 -0.98
N HIS A 64 9.22 -6.39 -0.54
CA HIS A 64 10.34 -6.59 0.40
C HIS A 64 11.70 -6.76 -0.28
N ILE A 65 11.77 -6.69 -1.61
CA ILE A 65 13.04 -6.82 -2.35
C ILE A 65 13.56 -5.43 -2.71
N ALA A 66 14.87 -5.23 -2.51
CA ALA A 66 15.52 -3.99 -2.94
C ALA A 66 15.36 -3.77 -4.46
N PRO A 67 15.18 -2.52 -4.91
CA PRO A 67 15.33 -1.25 -4.18
C PRO A 67 14.09 -0.78 -3.41
N TYR A 68 13.07 -1.63 -3.22
CA TYR A 68 11.82 -1.31 -2.50
C TYR A 68 10.99 -0.23 -3.20
N ASP A 69 10.87 -0.31 -4.51
CA ASP A 69 10.34 0.77 -5.36
C ASP A 69 8.94 0.50 -5.93
N GLY A 70 8.26 -0.55 -5.49
CA GLY A 70 6.93 -0.90 -5.96
C GLY A 70 6.07 -1.69 -4.97
N ASN A 71 4.85 -2.01 -5.40
CA ASN A 71 3.87 -2.83 -4.67
C ASN A 71 3.51 -2.27 -3.28
N TYR A 72 3.39 -0.95 -3.14
CA TYR A 72 3.10 -0.29 -1.84
C TYR A 72 1.69 -0.53 -1.30
N CYS A 73 0.73 -0.95 -2.14
CA CYS A 73 -0.60 -1.33 -1.70
C CYS A 73 -0.58 -2.78 -1.17
N ILE A 74 -0.11 -2.94 0.07
CA ILE A 74 0.20 -4.23 0.70
C ILE A 74 -1.02 -4.99 1.24
N VAL A 75 -2.23 -4.44 1.16
CA VAL A 75 -3.46 -5.09 1.61
C VAL A 75 -4.17 -5.81 0.46
N SER A 76 -4.54 -5.08 -0.57
CA SER A 76 -5.27 -5.64 -1.73
C SER A 76 -4.40 -5.82 -2.98
N GLY A 77 -3.41 -4.95 -3.16
CA GLY A 77 -2.61 -4.89 -4.38
C GLY A 77 -3.31 -4.27 -5.58
N LEU A 78 -4.61 -3.95 -5.49
CA LEU A 78 -5.44 -3.48 -6.61
C LEU A 78 -4.90 -2.23 -7.32
N CYS A 79 -4.26 -1.34 -6.56
CA CYS A 79 -3.73 -0.10 -7.11
C CYS A 79 -2.25 -0.20 -7.54
N ASN A 80 -1.56 -1.29 -7.24
CA ASN A 80 -0.12 -1.40 -7.44
C ASN A 80 0.26 -1.17 -8.90
N GLU A 81 -0.34 -1.90 -9.82
CA GLU A 81 -0.03 -1.77 -11.25
C GLU A 81 -0.21 -0.32 -11.76
N THR A 82 -1.29 0.34 -11.36
CA THR A 82 -1.57 1.73 -11.76
C THR A 82 -0.59 2.69 -11.12
N LEU A 83 -0.33 2.56 -9.81
CA LEU A 83 0.57 3.45 -9.07
C LEU A 83 2.02 3.30 -9.52
N ASP A 84 2.49 2.07 -9.71
CA ASP A 84 3.85 1.79 -10.13
C ASP A 84 4.08 2.28 -11.58
N LYS A 85 3.18 1.96 -12.52
CA LYS A 85 3.27 2.41 -13.92
C LYS A 85 3.11 3.92 -14.09
N SER A 86 2.32 4.58 -13.25
CA SER A 86 2.13 6.04 -13.33
C SER A 86 3.36 6.84 -12.90
N GLY A 87 4.31 6.21 -12.20
CA GLY A 87 5.45 6.90 -11.62
C GLY A 87 5.10 7.82 -10.45
N PHE A 88 3.89 7.70 -9.90
CA PHE A 88 3.39 8.56 -8.83
C PHE A 88 4.33 8.63 -7.64
N PHE A 89 4.85 7.50 -7.16
CA PHE A 89 5.77 7.47 -6.03
C PHE A 89 7.11 8.12 -6.36
N ARG A 90 7.63 7.93 -7.58
CA ARG A 90 8.87 8.59 -8.04
C ARG A 90 8.71 10.11 -8.08
N TRP A 91 7.58 10.56 -8.59
CA TRP A 91 7.22 11.97 -8.56
C TRP A 91 7.14 12.51 -7.13
N MET A 92 6.47 11.81 -6.22
CA MET A 92 6.39 12.22 -4.80
C MET A 92 7.76 12.27 -4.12
N GLU A 93 8.62 11.27 -4.33
CA GLU A 93 9.98 11.23 -3.80
C GLU A 93 10.79 12.44 -4.27
N HIS A 94 10.67 12.77 -5.55
CA HIS A 94 11.33 13.97 -6.11
C HIS A 94 10.82 15.24 -5.45
N ARG A 95 9.51 15.40 -5.30
CA ARG A 95 8.92 16.57 -4.62
C ARG A 95 9.36 16.69 -3.16
N VAL A 96 9.38 15.58 -2.42
CA VAL A 96 9.87 15.57 -1.02
C VAL A 96 11.36 15.95 -0.96
N TYR A 97 12.16 15.43 -1.87
CA TYR A 97 13.57 15.79 -1.96
C TYR A 97 13.79 17.27 -2.26
N GLU A 98 13.05 17.85 -3.20
CA GLU A 98 13.10 19.29 -3.51
C GLU A 98 12.72 20.15 -2.30
N MET A 99 11.76 19.72 -1.49
CA MET A 99 11.25 20.48 -0.35
C MET A 99 12.20 20.47 0.87
N ASN A 100 12.87 19.35 1.13
CA ASN A 100 13.61 19.17 2.40
C ASN A 100 14.96 18.47 2.27
N GLY A 101 15.37 18.08 1.06
CA GLY A 101 16.66 17.42 0.81
C GLY A 101 16.71 15.94 1.26
N VAL A 102 15.59 15.38 1.75
CA VAL A 102 15.55 13.97 2.21
C VAL A 102 15.48 13.03 1.02
N GLN A 103 16.45 12.14 0.93
CA GLN A 103 16.52 11.12 -0.13
C GLN A 103 15.70 9.89 0.24
N SER A 104 15.00 9.34 -0.74
CA SER A 104 14.35 8.03 -0.64
C SER A 104 15.38 6.93 -0.34
N ASN A 105 14.98 5.90 0.39
CA ASN A 105 15.83 4.74 0.60
C ASN A 105 16.08 3.96 -0.70
N ALA A 106 15.11 3.92 -1.61
CA ALA A 106 15.28 3.33 -2.93
C ALA A 106 16.45 3.99 -3.69
N TRP A 107 16.58 5.32 -3.62
CA TRP A 107 17.67 6.05 -4.28
C TRP A 107 19.06 5.75 -3.72
N LYS A 108 19.15 5.40 -2.44
CA LYS A 108 20.42 4.99 -1.81
C LYS A 108 20.87 3.61 -2.27
N LEU A 109 19.91 2.76 -2.64
CA LEU A 109 20.15 1.39 -3.10
C LEU A 109 20.31 1.31 -4.61
N ASP A 110 19.67 2.23 -5.34
CA ASP A 110 19.72 2.33 -6.80
C ASP A 110 20.02 3.77 -7.24
N PRO A 111 21.33 4.08 -7.51
CA PRO A 111 21.74 5.40 -8.00
C PRO A 111 21.19 5.74 -9.39
N GLU A 112 20.89 4.75 -10.23
CA GLU A 112 20.32 4.98 -11.54
C GLU A 112 18.87 5.42 -11.45
N LEU A 113 18.07 4.77 -10.59
CA LEU A 113 16.73 5.20 -10.26
C LEU A 113 16.71 6.64 -9.75
N ARG A 114 17.66 7.01 -8.87
CA ARG A 114 17.82 8.39 -8.40
C ARG A 114 18.08 9.35 -9.56
N ALA A 115 19.02 9.01 -10.44
CA ALA A 115 19.38 9.89 -11.55
C ALA A 115 18.22 10.06 -12.55
N ARG A 116 17.45 9.02 -12.82
CA ARG A 116 16.24 9.08 -13.65
C ARG A 116 15.17 9.97 -13.02
N THR A 117 14.87 9.73 -11.74
CA THR A 117 13.86 10.49 -11.00
C THR A 117 14.20 11.99 -10.95
N LEU A 118 15.46 12.35 -10.72
CA LEU A 118 15.90 13.75 -10.71
C LEU A 118 15.84 14.42 -12.10
N ARG A 119 15.85 13.65 -13.19
CA ARG A 119 15.62 14.16 -14.56
C ARG A 119 14.13 14.28 -14.90
N GLY A 120 13.22 13.89 -13.99
CA GLY A 120 11.79 13.90 -14.24
C GLY A 120 11.28 12.66 -15.00
N ASP A 121 12.09 11.63 -15.13
CA ASP A 121 11.71 10.33 -15.70
C ASP A 121 11.19 9.43 -14.56
N TYR A 122 9.86 9.41 -14.39
CA TYR A 122 9.19 8.71 -13.29
C TYR A 122 8.63 7.34 -13.69
N GLY A 123 8.64 7.01 -14.98
CA GLY A 123 8.09 5.75 -15.47
C GLY A 123 8.89 4.52 -15.04
N LEU A 124 8.27 3.34 -15.15
CA LEU A 124 9.02 2.09 -15.06
C LEU A 124 9.99 1.98 -16.23
N PRO A 125 11.16 1.36 -16.07
CA PRO A 125 12.03 1.02 -17.21
C PRO A 125 11.27 0.11 -18.17
N GLU A 126 11.40 0.36 -19.47
CA GLU A 126 10.88 -0.50 -20.54
C GLU A 126 11.57 -1.85 -20.54
#